data_8dde242217946a5e818211b037054a7f
#
_entry.id   8dde242217946a5e818211b037054a7f
#
_cell.length_a   1.000
_cell.length_b   1.000
_cell.length_c   1.000
_cell.angle_alpha   90.00
_cell.angle_beta   90.00
_cell.angle_gamma   90.00
#
_symmetry.space_group_name_H-M   'P 1'
#
loop_
_entity.id
_entity.type
_entity.pdbx_description
1 polymer ?
#
loop_
_entity_poly.entity_id
_entity_poly.type
_entity_poly.pdbx_seq_one_letter_code
_entity_poly.pdbx_strand_id
1 'polypeptide(L)' 'MKGKRYSTEEKIRILRQADAGQSIGEVCREHNLSEVSFHRWKKQFGQMEVN' A
#
# COMPACT_ATOMS: atom_id res chain seq x y z
N MET A 1 10.86 13.28 -11.96
CA MET A 1 10.51 13.04 -11.91
C MET A 1 9.96 12.78 -11.39
N LYS A 2 9.59 12.76 -10.92
CA LYS A 2 9.14 12.54 -10.40
C LYS A 2 8.25 11.83 -10.22
N GLY A 3 7.65 11.60 -10.27
CA GLY A 3 6.54 10.96 -9.85
C GLY A 3 6.76 9.54 -9.62
N LYS A 4 6.51 9.10 -8.51
CA LYS A 4 6.67 7.81 -8.25
C LYS A 4 5.48 7.04 -8.69
N ARG A 5 5.51 6.17 -9.52
CA ARG A 5 4.43 5.36 -9.92
C ARG A 5 4.52 4.03 -9.31
N TYR A 6 3.51 3.48 -8.74
CA TYR A 6 3.49 2.17 -8.14
C TYR A 6 2.64 1.25 -9.00
N SER A 7 3.18 0.13 -9.37
CA SER A 7 2.41 -0.81 -10.17
C SER A 7 1.47 -1.57 -9.23
N THR A 8 0.55 -2.32 -9.79
CA THR A 8 -0.39 -3.07 -9.00
C THR A 8 0.34 -4.04 -8.08
N GLU A 9 1.35 -4.67 -8.59
CA GLU A 9 2.10 -5.59 -7.81
C GLU A 9 2.75 -4.91 -6.63
N GLU A 10 3.28 -3.75 -6.83
CA GLU A 10 3.90 -3.03 -5.77
C GLU A 10 2.89 -2.61 -4.74
N LYS A 11 1.73 -2.20 -5.14
CA LYS A 11 0.72 -1.78 -4.22
C LYS A 11 0.32 -2.96 -3.33
N ILE A 12 0.14 -4.11 -3.92
CA ILE A 12 -0.23 -5.28 -3.17
C ILE A 12 0.87 -5.67 -2.20
N ARG A 13 2.11 -5.54 -2.64
CA ARG A 13 3.22 -5.88 -1.81
C ARG A 13 3.26 -4.96 -0.59
N ILE A 14 3.05 -3.68 -0.80
CA ILE A 14 3.06 -2.73 0.28
C ILE A 14 1.92 -3.03 1.26
N LEU A 15 0.77 -3.38 0.74
CA LEU A 15 -0.35 -3.69 1.59
C LEU A 15 -0.06 -4.92 2.43
N ARG A 16 0.65 -5.88 1.85
CA ARG A 16 0.97 -7.08 2.57
C ARG A 16 1.94 -6.81 3.69
N GLN A 17 2.82 -5.86 3.51
CA GLN A 17 3.76 -5.53 4.55
C GLN A 17 3.03 -5.07 5.79
N ALA A 18 2.00 -4.28 5.62
CA ALA A 18 1.24 -3.80 6.75
C ALA A 18 0.49 -4.95 7.39
N ASP A 19 0.05 -5.88 6.55
CA ASP A 19 -0.68 -7.00 7.08
C ASP A 19 0.25 -7.92 7.85
N ALA A 20 1.50 -7.92 7.52
CA ALA A 20 2.46 -8.77 8.16
C ALA A 20 2.86 -8.29 9.54
N GLY A 21 2.35 -7.17 9.96
CA GLY A 21 2.68 -6.71 11.28
C GLY A 21 3.26 -5.32 11.34
N GLN A 22 3.56 -4.73 10.24
CA GLN A 22 4.10 -3.40 10.27
C GLN A 22 2.97 -2.40 10.37
N SER A 23 3.20 -1.29 10.99
CA SER A 23 2.14 -0.31 11.13
C SER A 23 2.00 0.45 9.81
N ILE A 24 0.81 0.93 9.56
CA ILE A 24 0.53 1.67 8.35
C ILE A 24 1.44 2.87 8.24
N GLY A 25 1.64 3.55 9.34
CA GLY A 25 2.49 4.73 9.32
C GLY A 25 3.90 4.40 8.89
N GLU A 26 4.41 3.29 9.35
CA GLU A 26 5.73 2.89 9.02
C GLU A 26 5.85 2.50 7.57
N VAL A 27 4.90 1.76 7.07
CA VAL A 27 4.93 1.33 5.69
C VAL A 27 4.85 2.55 4.78
N CYS A 28 3.97 3.47 5.10
CA CYS A 28 3.82 4.66 4.29
C CYS A 28 5.11 5.48 4.28
N ARG A 29 5.74 5.58 5.45
CA ARG A 29 6.94 6.35 5.53
C ARG A 29 8.04 5.69 4.73
N GLU A 30 8.14 4.40 4.82
CA GLU A 30 9.17 3.69 4.12
C GLU A 30 9.02 3.82 2.62
N HIS A 31 7.82 3.82 2.11
CA HIS A 31 7.59 3.92 0.69
C HIS A 31 7.25 5.34 0.24
N ASN A 32 7.37 6.25 1.17
CA ASN A 32 7.13 7.65 0.82
C ASN A 32 5.75 7.88 0.23
N LEU A 33 4.75 7.35 0.82
CA LEU A 33 3.41 7.57 0.33
C LEU A 33 2.53 8.03 1.48
N SER A 34 1.41 8.63 1.20
CA SER A 34 0.57 9.17 2.24
C SER A 34 -0.39 8.10 2.75
N GLU A 35 -0.89 8.30 3.93
CA GLU A 35 -1.80 7.35 4.51
C GLU A 35 -3.09 7.31 3.72
N VAL A 36 -3.45 8.42 3.16
CA VAL A 36 -4.65 8.48 2.35
C VAL A 36 -4.53 7.52 1.19
N SER A 37 -3.38 7.54 0.53
CA SER A 37 -3.16 6.66 -0.59
C SER A 37 -3.18 5.21 -0.15
N PHE A 38 -2.58 4.94 1.00
CA PHE A 38 -2.53 3.58 1.51
C PHE A 38 -3.94 3.08 1.76
N HIS A 39 -4.77 3.88 2.41
CA HIS A 39 -6.11 3.47 2.71
C HIS A 39 -6.92 3.25 1.44
N ARG A 40 -6.67 4.07 0.47
CA ARG A 40 -7.36 3.95 -0.79
C ARG A 40 -6.99 2.62 -1.44
N TRP A 41 -5.72 2.28 -1.44
CA TRP A 41 -5.28 1.03 -2.01
C TRP A 41 -5.88 -0.13 -1.24
N LYS A 42 -5.89 -0.03 0.07
CA LYS A 42 -6.39 -1.07 0.89
C LYS A 42 -7.85 -1.33 0.57
N LYS A 43 -8.61 -0.29 0.38
CA LYS A 43 -10.00 -0.43 0.07
C LYS A 43 -10.16 -1.03 -1.31
N GLN A 44 -9.37 -0.59 -2.24
CA GLN A 44 -9.45 -1.06 -3.59
C GLN A 44 -9.00 -2.50 -3.76
N PHE A 45 -7.86 -2.85 -3.28
CA PHE A 45 -7.35 -4.19 -3.46
C PHE A 45 -7.74 -5.13 -2.34
N GLY A 46 -8.00 -4.61 -1.21
CA GLY A 46 -8.41 -5.43 -0.10
C GLY A 46 -9.74 -6.09 -0.38
N GLN A 47 -10.56 -5.37 -1.12
CA GLN A 47 -11.79 -5.93 -1.41
C GLN A 47 -11.71 -6.96 -2.44
N MET A 48 -10.77 -6.92 -3.26
CA MET A 48 -10.61 -7.87 -4.26
C MET A 48 -10.16 -9.10 -3.75
N GLU A 49 -10.36 -9.61 -2.87
CA GLU A 49 -10.00 -10.74 -2.33
C GLU A 49 -9.86 -11.80 -3.02
N VAL A 50 -9.58 -12.24 -3.34
CA VAL A 50 -9.36 -13.20 -3.99
C VAL A 50 -9.52 -14.27 -3.68
N ASN A 51 -9.76 -14.61 -3.40
CA ASN A 51 -9.93 -15.66 -3.12
C ASN A 51 -9.68 -16.29 -3.36
#